data_bc78e6343e95d9482cc12628f2997eb7
#
_entry.id   bc78e6343e95d9482cc12628f2997eb7
#
_cell.length_a   1.000
_cell.length_b   1.000
_cell.length_c   1.000
_cell.angle_alpha   90.00
_cell.angle_beta   90.00
_cell.angle_gamma   90.00
#
_symmetry.space_group_name_H-M   'P 1'
#
loop_
_entity.id
_entity.type
_entity.pdbx_description
1 polymer ?
#
loop_
_entity_poly.entity_id
_entity_poly.type
_entity_poly.pdbx_seq_one_letter_code
_entity_poly.pdbx_strand_id
1 'polypeptide(L)'
;MIDIGLHSYALETSERNDGREWYLARTEGFSPTGEMALGLSGMSSAYAMHMSHLSDLRERLGEIRYGNGTDGLWVRGFTEENRLSGLGGTDLSQNVYGTSFGYDRLLDQDENNKWLLGLRGQISRAHQRVDGLHGASGDNRSYGIAAYATWQHAEGWYADTVLSWDWYDQNLKTRMLDGTPVHGSYHSYAGGISQEVGRMFRFDNGLFIEPQLQLSWYWIKGMDFTTSNGMDVDQDDAHALTGRAGLVVGKKWDLDDSRYFQPYLKGGVRHEFMGDQKVTVNGIKFTNDLRGTRGYYGAGFDLQFASNARIYAEFEREDGQKASTPWSVSAGLRVEF
;
A
#
# COMPACT_ATOMS: atom_id res chain seq x y z
N MET A 1 -5.39 8.04 -37.05
CA MET A 1 -4.70 8.60 -35.88
C MET A 1 -3.31 8.02 -35.79
N ILE A 2 -2.34 8.79 -35.35
CA ILE A 2 -0.96 8.35 -35.11
C ILE A 2 -0.52 8.81 -33.73
N ASP A 3 0.34 8.05 -33.10
CA ASP A 3 0.92 8.38 -31.80
C ASP A 3 2.30 9.02 -32.01
N ILE A 4 2.48 10.23 -31.45
CA ILE A 4 3.76 10.94 -31.50
C ILE A 4 4.11 11.35 -30.06
N GLY A 5 5.02 10.61 -29.48
CA GLY A 5 5.41 10.83 -28.08
C GLY A 5 4.23 10.74 -27.11
N LEU A 6 4.04 11.79 -26.31
CA LEU A 6 3.04 11.85 -25.25
C LEU A 6 1.58 11.95 -25.74
N HIS A 7 1.34 12.34 -27.00
CA HIS A 7 0.02 12.63 -27.53
C HIS A 7 -0.29 11.85 -28.79
N SER A 8 -1.60 11.64 -29.05
CA SER A 8 -2.11 11.13 -30.32
C SER A 8 -2.58 12.28 -31.20
N TYR A 9 -2.51 12.07 -32.51
CA TYR A 9 -2.87 13.08 -33.53
C TYR A 9 -3.80 12.48 -34.58
N ALA A 10 -4.78 13.26 -34.98
CA ALA A 10 -5.64 12.98 -36.12
C ALA A 10 -5.20 13.81 -37.34
N LEU A 11 -5.37 13.26 -38.53
CA LEU A 11 -5.19 14.02 -39.76
C LEU A 11 -6.48 14.80 -40.04
N GLU A 12 -6.39 16.11 -40.08
CA GLU A 12 -7.51 17.02 -40.36
C GLU A 12 -7.25 17.86 -41.60
N THR A 13 -8.31 18.44 -42.18
CA THR A 13 -8.22 19.34 -43.31
C THR A 13 -8.75 20.71 -42.96
N SER A 14 -8.06 21.77 -43.43
CA SER A 14 -8.50 23.14 -43.35
C SER A 14 -8.62 23.72 -44.75
N GLU A 15 -9.71 24.46 -45.05
CA GLU A 15 -9.83 25.25 -46.26
C GLU A 15 -9.20 26.63 -46.01
N ARG A 16 -8.07 26.90 -46.64
CA ARG A 16 -7.40 28.20 -46.57
C ARG A 16 -7.01 28.64 -47.97
N ASN A 17 -7.60 29.78 -48.41
CA ASN A 17 -7.25 30.50 -49.65
C ASN A 17 -6.83 29.59 -50.85
N ASP A 18 -7.77 29.00 -51.57
CA ASP A 18 -7.60 28.19 -52.79
C ASP A 18 -7.05 26.79 -52.70
N GLY A 19 -6.96 26.17 -51.49
CA GLY A 19 -6.52 24.77 -51.38
C GLY A 19 -6.94 24.09 -50.07
N ARG A 20 -7.00 22.73 -50.12
CA ARG A 20 -7.12 21.91 -48.90
C ARG A 20 -5.71 21.71 -48.33
N GLU A 21 -5.48 22.21 -47.11
CA GLU A 21 -4.28 21.90 -46.34
C GLU A 21 -4.58 20.73 -45.36
N TRP A 22 -3.68 19.78 -45.30
CA TRP A 22 -3.72 18.70 -44.34
C TRP A 22 -2.79 19.02 -43.18
N TYR A 23 -3.25 18.87 -41.96
CA TYR A 23 -2.44 19.06 -40.77
C TYR A 23 -2.74 17.97 -39.71
N LEU A 24 -1.79 17.78 -38.82
CA LEU A 24 -1.96 16.87 -37.66
C LEU A 24 -2.54 17.69 -36.50
N ALA A 25 -3.79 17.42 -36.18
CA ALA A 25 -4.44 17.99 -35.01
C ALA A 25 -4.21 17.07 -33.80
N ARG A 26 -3.76 17.65 -32.70
CA ARG A 26 -3.66 16.93 -31.45
C ARG A 26 -5.05 16.53 -30.97
N THR A 27 -5.25 15.25 -30.65
CA THR A 27 -6.47 14.74 -30.02
C THR A 27 -6.50 15.06 -28.52
N GLU A 28 -7.67 14.96 -27.92
CA GLU A 28 -7.79 15.05 -26.47
C GLU A 28 -7.10 13.86 -25.78
N GLY A 29 -6.50 14.09 -24.60
CA GLY A 29 -5.85 13.06 -23.80
C GLY A 29 -4.40 12.76 -24.19
N PHE A 30 -3.89 11.70 -23.65
CA PHE A 30 -2.54 11.20 -23.88
C PHE A 30 -2.55 10.06 -24.90
N SER A 31 -1.40 9.78 -25.50
CA SER A 31 -1.19 8.54 -26.26
C SER A 31 -1.24 7.32 -25.34
N PRO A 32 -1.46 6.10 -25.85
CA PRO A 32 -1.38 4.89 -25.04
C PRO A 32 -0.09 4.76 -24.25
N THR A 33 1.05 5.13 -24.85
CA THR A 33 2.36 5.14 -24.16
C THR A 33 2.43 6.22 -23.09
N GLY A 34 1.82 7.40 -23.36
CA GLY A 34 1.73 8.48 -22.39
C GLY A 34 0.89 8.11 -21.17
N GLU A 35 -0.28 7.48 -21.38
CA GLU A 35 -1.11 6.97 -20.29
C GLU A 35 -0.35 5.92 -19.45
N MET A 36 0.34 5.01 -20.10
CA MET A 36 1.18 4.01 -19.42
C MET A 36 2.26 4.67 -18.56
N ALA A 37 3.00 5.63 -19.13
CA ALA A 37 4.10 6.31 -18.44
C ALA A 37 3.62 7.12 -17.23
N LEU A 38 2.48 7.79 -17.34
CA LEU A 38 1.92 8.61 -16.25
C LEU A 38 1.20 7.80 -15.19
N GLY A 39 0.38 6.82 -15.60
CA GLY A 39 -0.45 6.02 -14.68
C GLY A 39 0.36 4.98 -13.89
N LEU A 40 1.46 4.47 -14.44
CA LEU A 40 2.32 3.47 -13.80
C LEU A 40 3.67 4.06 -13.32
N SER A 41 3.75 5.38 -13.14
CA SER A 41 4.90 6.04 -12.54
C SER A 41 5.11 5.60 -11.08
N GLY A 42 6.35 5.77 -10.59
CA GLY A 42 6.81 5.22 -9.32
C GLY A 42 5.94 5.57 -8.11
N MET A 43 5.49 6.83 -7.98
CA MET A 43 4.63 7.21 -6.86
C MET A 43 3.31 6.46 -6.88
N SER A 44 2.61 6.38 -8.01
CA SER A 44 1.35 5.63 -8.07
C SER A 44 1.55 4.15 -7.79
N SER A 45 2.53 3.52 -8.45
CA SER A 45 2.78 2.09 -8.36
C SER A 45 3.40 1.67 -7.02
N ALA A 46 4.52 2.30 -6.62
CA ALA A 46 5.24 1.94 -5.40
C ALA A 46 4.50 2.39 -4.13
N TYR A 47 3.81 3.55 -4.17
CA TYR A 47 2.98 4.01 -3.07
C TYR A 47 1.82 3.04 -2.79
N ALA A 48 1.12 2.59 -3.83
CA ALA A 48 0.05 1.61 -3.67
C ALA A 48 0.57 0.29 -3.07
N MET A 49 1.76 -0.17 -3.49
CA MET A 49 2.42 -1.35 -2.88
C MET A 49 2.80 -1.08 -1.43
N HIS A 50 3.34 0.11 -1.12
CA HIS A 50 3.67 0.47 0.26
C HIS A 50 2.44 0.49 1.16
N MET A 51 1.32 1.01 0.67
CA MET A 51 0.06 1.00 1.42
C MET A 51 -0.36 -0.42 1.82
N SER A 52 -0.20 -1.40 0.91
CA SER A 52 -0.44 -2.82 1.18
C SER A 52 0.53 -3.42 2.21
N HIS A 53 1.72 -2.84 2.32
CA HIS A 53 2.76 -3.29 3.26
C HIS A 53 2.63 -2.65 4.65
N LEU A 54 1.95 -1.49 4.72
CA LEU A 54 1.74 -0.76 5.95
C LEU A 54 0.62 -1.42 6.75
N SER A 55 1.00 -2.23 7.72
CA SER A 55 0.07 -2.89 8.64
C SER A 55 0.15 -2.28 10.03
N ASP A 56 -0.96 -2.28 10.75
CA ASP A 56 -0.96 -2.00 12.19
C ASP A 56 -0.39 -3.20 12.99
N LEU A 57 -0.19 -3.01 14.30
CA LEU A 57 0.36 -4.05 15.16
C LEU A 57 -0.52 -5.29 15.17
N ARG A 58 -1.84 -5.14 15.29
CA ARG A 58 -2.81 -6.25 15.36
C ARG A 58 -2.87 -7.03 14.05
N GLU A 59 -2.87 -6.33 12.95
CA GLU A 59 -2.88 -6.91 11.60
C GLU A 59 -1.63 -7.74 11.32
N ARG A 60 -0.49 -7.37 11.92
CA ARG A 60 0.78 -8.07 11.75
C ARG A 60 0.94 -9.26 12.69
N LEU A 61 0.64 -9.09 13.96
CA LEU A 61 0.95 -10.07 15.02
C LEU A 61 -0.28 -10.71 15.68
N GLY A 62 -1.49 -10.23 15.36
CA GLY A 62 -2.69 -10.55 16.11
C GLY A 62 -2.65 -9.96 17.52
N GLU A 63 -3.45 -10.50 18.42
CA GLU A 63 -3.53 -10.04 19.81
C GLU A 63 -2.43 -10.67 20.67
N ILE A 64 -1.33 -9.98 20.84
CA ILE A 64 -0.14 -10.49 21.54
C ILE A 64 -0.12 -10.22 23.05
N ARG A 65 -1.06 -9.42 23.57
CA ARG A 65 -1.11 -9.02 24.99
C ARG A 65 -1.53 -10.14 25.94
N TYR A 66 -2.23 -11.15 25.41
CA TYR A 66 -2.66 -12.31 26.19
C TYR A 66 -1.71 -13.52 26.05
N GLY A 67 -0.64 -13.38 25.24
CA GLY A 67 0.37 -14.43 25.08
C GLY A 67 1.26 -14.58 26.32
N ASN A 68 1.92 -15.72 26.43
CA ASN A 68 2.81 -16.05 27.56
C ASN A 68 4.12 -15.25 27.57
N GLY A 69 4.28 -14.29 26.67
CA GLY A 69 5.43 -13.42 26.63
C GLY A 69 6.71 -14.11 26.13
N THR A 70 6.58 -15.07 25.26
CA THR A 70 7.69 -15.85 24.69
C THR A 70 8.03 -15.40 23.28
N ASP A 71 9.14 -15.91 22.76
CA ASP A 71 9.53 -15.77 21.37
C ASP A 71 8.41 -16.28 20.43
N GLY A 72 8.29 -15.73 19.25
CA GLY A 72 7.22 -16.08 18.32
C GLY A 72 7.66 -16.14 16.86
N LEU A 73 7.11 -17.12 16.15
CA LEU A 73 7.11 -17.17 14.68
C LEU A 73 5.71 -16.86 14.17
N TRP A 74 5.64 -16.11 13.09
CA TRP A 74 4.36 -15.80 12.49
C TRP A 74 4.45 -15.72 10.96
N VAL A 75 3.31 -16.00 10.34
CA VAL A 75 3.09 -15.83 8.90
C VAL A 75 1.75 -15.13 8.68
N ARG A 76 1.70 -14.23 7.71
CA ARG A 76 0.49 -13.51 7.30
C ARG A 76 0.38 -13.50 5.79
N GLY A 77 -0.76 -13.92 5.25
CA GLY A 77 -1.18 -13.67 3.87
C GLY A 77 -2.07 -12.45 3.80
N PHE A 78 -1.98 -11.68 2.71
CA PHE A 78 -2.85 -10.53 2.47
C PHE A 78 -3.17 -10.37 0.99
N THR A 79 -4.33 -9.79 0.72
CA THR A 79 -4.76 -9.42 -0.62
C THR A 79 -5.71 -8.22 -0.55
N GLU A 80 -5.59 -7.29 -1.51
CA GLU A 80 -6.40 -6.09 -1.54
C GLU A 80 -6.49 -5.49 -2.94
N GLU A 81 -7.46 -4.62 -3.15
CA GLU A 81 -7.56 -3.75 -4.33
C GLU A 81 -7.30 -2.31 -3.92
N ASN A 82 -6.36 -1.64 -4.58
CA ASN A 82 -6.10 -0.22 -4.43
C ASN A 82 -6.51 0.53 -5.69
N ARG A 83 -7.14 1.68 -5.53
CA ARG A 83 -7.49 2.61 -6.61
C ARG A 83 -6.93 3.98 -6.29
N LEU A 84 -6.18 4.54 -7.22
CA LEU A 84 -5.50 5.82 -7.08
C LEU A 84 -5.89 6.73 -8.25
N SER A 85 -6.23 7.97 -7.94
CA SER A 85 -6.46 8.98 -8.97
C SER A 85 -5.13 9.40 -9.58
N GLY A 86 -5.05 9.33 -10.89
CA GLY A 86 -3.87 9.63 -11.67
C GLY A 86 -3.91 10.97 -12.40
N LEU A 87 -2.81 11.29 -13.06
CA LEU A 87 -2.66 12.51 -13.86
C LEU A 87 -3.52 12.45 -15.12
N GLY A 88 -4.32 13.52 -15.36
CA GLY A 88 -5.06 13.66 -16.61
C GLY A 88 -6.06 12.54 -16.90
N GLY A 89 -6.60 11.90 -15.85
CA GLY A 89 -7.57 10.80 -15.99
C GLY A 89 -6.91 9.43 -16.22
N THR A 90 -5.63 9.28 -15.88
CA THR A 90 -4.94 7.97 -15.92
C THR A 90 -5.02 7.29 -14.55
N ASP A 91 -6.24 7.01 -14.08
CA ASP A 91 -6.45 6.38 -12.78
C ASP A 91 -5.82 4.98 -12.73
N LEU A 92 -5.23 4.64 -11.60
CA LEU A 92 -4.60 3.34 -11.37
C LEU A 92 -5.51 2.45 -10.53
N SER A 93 -5.80 1.26 -11.02
CA SER A 93 -6.38 0.15 -10.26
C SER A 93 -5.33 -0.94 -10.08
N GLN A 94 -5.13 -1.42 -8.86
CA GLN A 94 -4.08 -2.38 -8.51
C GLN A 94 -4.64 -3.46 -7.59
N ASN A 95 -4.51 -4.72 -8.00
CA ASN A 95 -4.77 -5.88 -7.15
C ASN A 95 -3.44 -6.42 -6.61
N VAL A 96 -3.29 -6.39 -5.29
CA VAL A 96 -2.10 -6.84 -4.57
C VAL A 96 -2.39 -8.15 -3.86
N TYR A 97 -1.42 -9.04 -3.84
CA TYR A 97 -1.40 -10.23 -2.99
C TYR A 97 0.02 -10.51 -2.53
N GLY A 98 0.15 -10.93 -1.29
CA GLY A 98 1.45 -11.14 -0.69
C GLY A 98 1.44 -11.99 0.55
N THR A 99 2.64 -12.30 1.00
CA THR A 99 2.89 -13.02 2.25
C THR A 99 4.01 -12.34 3.00
N SER A 100 3.81 -12.16 4.29
CA SER A 100 4.82 -11.72 5.25
C SER A 100 5.07 -12.84 6.26
N PHE A 101 6.29 -12.94 6.72
CA PHE A 101 6.67 -13.88 7.79
C PHE A 101 7.70 -13.22 8.69
N GLY A 102 7.70 -13.57 9.95
CA GLY A 102 8.62 -12.96 10.89
C GLY A 102 8.85 -13.79 12.12
N TYR A 103 9.89 -13.37 12.81
CA TYR A 103 10.28 -13.87 14.12
C TYR A 103 10.45 -12.69 15.05
N ASP A 104 9.91 -12.79 16.23
CA ASP A 104 10.14 -11.83 17.30
C ASP A 104 10.61 -12.54 18.57
N ARG A 105 11.49 -11.86 19.27
CA ARG A 105 12.09 -12.30 20.51
C ARG A 105 11.66 -11.40 21.64
N LEU A 106 11.31 -12.00 22.76
CA LEU A 106 11.14 -11.31 24.01
C LEU A 106 12.52 -10.83 24.52
N LEU A 107 12.72 -9.51 24.54
CA LEU A 107 13.98 -8.92 25.04
C LEU A 107 13.98 -8.79 26.55
N ASP A 108 12.88 -8.26 27.09
CA ASP A 108 12.76 -7.94 28.51
C ASP A 108 11.28 -7.98 28.90
N GLN A 109 11.05 -8.43 30.13
CA GLN A 109 9.73 -8.44 30.74
C GLN A 109 9.87 -8.22 32.24
N ASP A 110 9.23 -7.18 32.76
CA ASP A 110 9.03 -6.93 34.17
C ASP A 110 7.52 -7.02 34.51
N GLU A 111 7.14 -6.64 35.74
CA GLU A 111 5.73 -6.67 36.18
C GLU A 111 4.81 -5.80 35.32
N ASN A 112 5.33 -4.74 34.73
CA ASN A 112 4.54 -3.73 34.02
C ASN A 112 4.88 -3.64 32.54
N ASN A 113 6.07 -4.03 32.11
CA ASN A 113 6.57 -3.80 30.75
C ASN A 113 6.96 -5.10 30.06
N LYS A 114 6.69 -5.16 28.77
CA LYS A 114 7.13 -6.24 27.89
C LYS A 114 7.67 -5.64 26.62
N TRP A 115 8.88 -6.05 26.21
CA TRP A 115 9.54 -5.63 25.00
C TRP A 115 9.78 -6.81 24.06
N LEU A 116 9.30 -6.65 22.82
CA LEU A 116 9.56 -7.60 21.73
C LEU A 116 10.40 -6.90 20.67
N LEU A 117 11.41 -7.59 20.16
CA LEU A 117 12.18 -7.17 18.99
C LEU A 117 12.03 -8.23 17.91
N GLY A 118 11.75 -7.84 16.68
CA GLY A 118 11.52 -8.79 15.62
C GLY A 118 12.05 -8.36 14.25
N LEU A 119 12.10 -9.35 13.38
CA LEU A 119 12.43 -9.21 11.96
C LEU A 119 11.28 -9.75 11.11
N ARG A 120 11.05 -9.10 9.98
CA ARG A 120 10.03 -9.49 8.98
C ARG A 120 10.66 -9.60 7.61
N GLY A 121 10.32 -10.66 6.88
CA GLY A 121 10.47 -10.78 5.44
C GLY A 121 9.12 -10.68 4.76
N GLN A 122 9.07 -10.19 3.52
CA GLN A 122 7.84 -10.04 2.76
C GLN A 122 8.08 -10.24 1.28
N ILE A 123 7.13 -10.88 0.62
CA ILE A 123 7.07 -11.01 -0.83
C ILE A 123 5.65 -10.68 -1.28
N SER A 124 5.52 -9.88 -2.34
CA SER A 124 4.22 -9.56 -2.90
C SER A 124 4.26 -9.33 -4.42
N ARG A 125 3.09 -9.36 -5.02
CA ARG A 125 2.87 -9.04 -6.44
C ARG A 125 1.62 -8.18 -6.57
N ALA A 126 1.65 -7.31 -7.57
CA ALA A 126 0.51 -6.53 -7.97
C ALA A 126 0.27 -6.63 -9.47
N HIS A 127 -1.01 -6.80 -9.82
CA HIS A 127 -1.48 -6.60 -11.18
C HIS A 127 -2.13 -5.23 -11.26
N GLN A 128 -1.67 -4.43 -12.21
CA GLN A 128 -2.00 -3.03 -12.36
C GLN A 128 -2.72 -2.79 -13.68
N ARG A 129 -3.72 -1.90 -13.63
CA ARG A 129 -4.42 -1.40 -14.79
C ARG A 129 -4.52 0.11 -14.69
N VAL A 130 -4.20 0.79 -15.77
CA VAL A 130 -4.45 2.21 -15.93
C VAL A 130 -5.80 2.34 -16.64
N ASP A 131 -6.75 2.98 -15.99
CA ASP A 131 -8.05 3.33 -16.55
C ASP A 131 -7.89 4.73 -17.18
N GLY A 132 -7.66 4.76 -18.47
CA GLY A 132 -7.50 5.93 -19.31
C GLY A 132 -8.27 5.76 -20.61
N LEU A 133 -8.05 6.64 -21.57
CA LEU A 133 -8.72 6.59 -22.88
C LEU A 133 -8.34 5.32 -23.66
N HIS A 134 -7.10 4.86 -23.52
CA HIS A 134 -6.53 3.73 -24.26
C HIS A 134 -6.21 2.52 -23.37
N GLY A 135 -5.99 2.78 -22.07
CA GLY A 135 -5.62 1.78 -21.10
C GLY A 135 -4.17 1.28 -21.21
N ALA A 136 -3.63 0.92 -20.08
CA ALA A 136 -2.33 0.26 -19.99
C ALA A 136 -2.34 -0.72 -18.83
N SER A 137 -1.36 -1.61 -18.75
CA SER A 137 -1.26 -2.56 -17.65
C SER A 137 0.19 -2.69 -17.16
N GLY A 138 0.33 -3.06 -15.89
CA GLY A 138 1.60 -3.31 -15.25
C GLY A 138 1.58 -4.54 -14.36
N ASP A 139 2.76 -5.06 -14.11
CA ASP A 139 3.00 -6.10 -13.12
C ASP A 139 4.14 -5.61 -12.22
N ASN A 140 3.87 -5.50 -10.93
CA ASN A 140 4.87 -5.14 -9.93
C ASN A 140 5.18 -6.35 -9.04
N ARG A 141 6.45 -6.60 -8.77
CA ARG A 141 6.92 -7.57 -7.77
C ARG A 141 7.68 -6.82 -6.70
N SER A 142 7.42 -7.17 -5.45
CA SER A 142 8.12 -6.57 -4.32
C SER A 142 8.70 -7.61 -3.40
N TYR A 143 9.87 -7.27 -2.87
CA TYR A 143 10.57 -7.99 -1.81
C TYR A 143 10.86 -6.98 -0.71
N GLY A 144 10.54 -7.31 0.52
CA GLY A 144 10.74 -6.40 1.65
C GLY A 144 11.36 -7.08 2.85
N ILE A 145 12.11 -6.30 3.62
CA ILE A 145 12.58 -6.65 4.94
C ILE A 145 12.20 -5.55 5.93
N ALA A 146 11.96 -5.92 7.18
CA ALA A 146 11.74 -4.93 8.22
C ALA A 146 12.28 -5.44 9.57
N ALA A 147 12.70 -4.50 10.40
CA ALA A 147 12.94 -4.71 11.82
C ALA A 147 11.86 -3.96 12.61
N TYR A 148 11.41 -4.52 13.72
CA TYR A 148 10.42 -3.86 14.56
C TYR A 148 10.70 -4.06 16.04
N ALA A 149 10.27 -3.07 16.83
CA ALA A 149 10.32 -3.09 18.28
C ALA A 149 8.94 -2.75 18.83
N THR A 150 8.39 -3.62 19.65
CA THR A 150 7.07 -3.48 20.25
C THR A 150 7.20 -3.42 21.76
N TRP A 151 6.76 -2.33 22.36
CA TRP A 151 6.60 -2.17 23.81
C TRP A 151 5.14 -2.33 24.21
N GLN A 152 4.90 -3.00 25.31
CA GLN A 152 3.59 -3.16 25.92
C GLN A 152 3.66 -2.90 27.42
N HIS A 153 2.64 -2.26 27.97
CA HIS A 153 2.50 -1.96 29.39
C HIS A 153 1.25 -2.64 29.98
N ALA A 154 1.34 -3.08 31.23
CA ALA A 154 0.26 -3.80 31.91
C ALA A 154 -1.08 -3.02 31.93
N GLU A 155 -1.04 -1.69 31.98
CA GLU A 155 -2.24 -0.82 31.88
C GLU A 155 -2.84 -0.72 30.48
N GLY A 156 -2.35 -1.53 29.52
CA GLY A 156 -2.88 -1.62 28.17
C GLY A 156 -2.25 -0.69 27.15
N TRP A 157 -1.28 0.17 27.52
CA TRP A 157 -0.52 0.96 26.56
C TRP A 157 0.38 0.09 25.71
N TYR A 158 0.59 0.51 24.47
CA TYR A 158 1.64 -0.06 23.62
C TYR A 158 2.24 0.99 22.70
N ALA A 159 3.44 0.72 22.24
CA ALA A 159 4.12 1.42 21.17
C ALA A 159 4.80 0.41 20.25
N ASP A 160 4.69 0.61 18.95
CA ASP A 160 5.28 -0.26 17.93
C ASP A 160 6.01 0.57 16.89
N THR A 161 7.30 0.30 16.72
CA THR A 161 8.18 0.98 15.76
C THR A 161 8.60 -0.02 14.71
N VAL A 162 8.43 0.30 13.43
CA VAL A 162 8.82 -0.54 12.30
C VAL A 162 9.75 0.24 11.39
N LEU A 163 10.92 -0.32 11.09
CA LEU A 163 11.83 0.15 10.05
C LEU A 163 11.76 -0.83 8.88
N SER A 164 11.48 -0.35 7.68
CA SER A 164 11.30 -1.19 6.49
C SER A 164 12.19 -0.76 5.34
N TRP A 165 12.49 -1.74 4.48
CA TRP A 165 13.17 -1.54 3.22
C TRP A 165 12.58 -2.49 2.20
N ASP A 166 12.17 -1.95 1.02
CA ASP A 166 11.48 -2.68 -0.04
C ASP A 166 12.19 -2.48 -1.37
N TRP A 167 12.18 -3.52 -2.22
CA TRP A 167 12.61 -3.50 -3.62
C TRP A 167 11.42 -3.80 -4.51
N TYR A 168 11.34 -3.09 -5.64
CA TYR A 168 10.27 -3.18 -6.60
C TYR A 168 10.80 -3.45 -8.01
N ASP A 169 10.22 -4.46 -8.66
CA ASP A 169 10.44 -4.77 -10.07
C ASP A 169 9.15 -4.47 -10.83
N GLN A 170 9.15 -3.40 -11.61
CA GLN A 170 8.00 -2.92 -12.37
C GLN A 170 8.13 -3.26 -13.85
N ASN A 171 7.11 -3.88 -14.41
CA ASN A 171 6.96 -4.12 -15.84
C ASN A 171 5.71 -3.41 -16.33
N LEU A 172 5.80 -2.74 -17.47
CA LEU A 172 4.76 -1.90 -18.07
C LEU A 172 4.48 -2.39 -19.49
N LYS A 173 3.21 -2.36 -19.91
CA LYS A 173 2.81 -2.74 -21.26
C LYS A 173 1.55 -2.02 -21.72
N THR A 174 1.57 -1.62 -22.98
CA THR A 174 0.42 -1.06 -23.71
C THR A 174 0.56 -1.39 -25.19
N ARG A 175 -0.35 -0.87 -26.01
CA ARG A 175 -0.30 -0.92 -27.48
C ARG A 175 -0.55 0.47 -28.04
N MET A 176 0.24 0.84 -29.04
CA MET A 176 -0.02 2.05 -29.84
C MET A 176 -1.34 1.91 -30.62
N LEU A 177 -1.84 3.01 -31.14
CA LEU A 177 -3.10 3.01 -31.92
C LEU A 177 -3.03 2.15 -33.19
N ASP A 178 -1.85 1.92 -33.73
CA ASP A 178 -1.61 1.02 -34.87
C ASP A 178 -1.50 -0.46 -34.47
N GLY A 179 -1.63 -0.77 -33.14
CA GLY A 179 -1.53 -2.11 -32.59
C GLY A 179 -0.10 -2.52 -32.20
N THR A 180 0.91 -1.69 -32.45
CA THR A 180 2.31 -1.99 -32.09
C THR A 180 2.44 -2.14 -30.57
N PRO A 181 3.00 -3.26 -30.05
CA PRO A 181 3.16 -3.45 -28.61
C PRO A 181 4.30 -2.55 -28.10
N VAL A 182 4.06 -1.93 -26.92
CA VAL A 182 5.04 -1.10 -26.21
C VAL A 182 5.26 -1.67 -24.83
N HIS A 183 6.51 -1.73 -24.43
CA HIS A 183 6.96 -2.22 -23.12
C HIS A 183 7.88 -1.20 -22.45
N GLY A 184 7.84 -1.17 -21.13
CA GLY A 184 8.80 -0.49 -20.28
C GLY A 184 9.06 -1.33 -19.03
N SER A 185 10.19 -1.10 -18.37
CA SER A 185 10.48 -1.73 -17.09
C SER A 185 11.46 -0.86 -16.31
N TYR A 186 11.32 -0.89 -15.00
CA TYR A 186 12.27 -0.25 -14.10
C TYR A 186 12.33 -0.98 -12.76
N HIS A 187 13.43 -0.75 -12.04
CA HIS A 187 13.61 -1.21 -10.67
C HIS A 187 13.63 0.00 -9.75
N SER A 188 13.00 -0.10 -8.61
CA SER A 188 13.02 0.93 -7.58
C SER A 188 13.22 0.31 -6.22
N TYR A 189 13.56 1.13 -5.25
CA TYR A 189 13.62 0.73 -3.86
C TYR A 189 13.08 1.85 -2.98
N ALA A 190 12.68 1.48 -1.78
CA ALA A 190 12.10 2.42 -0.85
C ALA A 190 12.43 2.04 0.58
N GLY A 191 12.44 3.03 1.46
CA GLY A 191 12.68 2.85 2.88
C GLY A 191 11.70 3.64 3.70
N GLY A 192 11.37 3.15 4.89
CA GLY A 192 10.40 3.84 5.73
C GLY A 192 10.50 3.52 7.21
N ILE A 193 9.84 4.35 7.97
CA ILE A 193 9.63 4.19 9.41
C ILE A 193 8.16 4.40 9.73
N SER A 194 7.60 3.52 10.55
CA SER A 194 6.25 3.66 11.10
C SER A 194 6.31 3.60 12.62
N GLN A 195 5.54 4.46 13.27
CA GLN A 195 5.34 4.48 14.71
C GLN A 195 3.85 4.40 14.99
N GLU A 196 3.43 3.38 15.70
CA GLU A 196 2.07 3.23 16.22
C GLU A 196 2.08 3.30 17.74
N VAL A 197 1.07 3.95 18.31
CA VAL A 197 0.80 3.98 19.74
C VAL A 197 -0.69 3.79 19.99
N GLY A 198 -1.03 3.09 21.05
CA GLY A 198 -2.42 2.91 21.43
C GLY A 198 -2.56 2.49 22.88
N ARG A 199 -3.82 2.41 23.32
CA ARG A 199 -4.16 1.94 24.65
C ARG A 199 -5.42 1.10 24.61
N MET A 200 -5.36 -0.11 25.11
CA MET A 200 -6.54 -0.96 25.29
C MET A 200 -7.15 -0.74 26.67
N PHE A 201 -8.38 -0.24 26.71
CA PHE A 201 -9.22 -0.17 27.90
C PHE A 201 -10.07 -1.44 27.95
N ARG A 202 -9.91 -2.23 29.01
CA ARG A 202 -10.62 -3.50 29.22
C ARG A 202 -11.69 -3.35 30.29
N PHE A 203 -12.83 -3.99 30.09
CA PHE A 203 -13.96 -4.01 31.01
C PHE A 203 -14.18 -5.44 31.53
N ASP A 204 -14.75 -5.59 32.73
CA ASP A 204 -14.95 -6.87 33.40
C ASP A 204 -15.81 -7.87 32.61
N ASN A 205 -16.67 -7.39 31.72
CA ASN A 205 -17.53 -8.20 30.86
C ASN A 205 -16.84 -8.71 29.59
N GLY A 206 -15.51 -8.51 29.48
CA GLY A 206 -14.68 -8.88 28.32
C GLY A 206 -14.70 -7.88 27.16
N LEU A 207 -15.51 -6.82 27.22
CA LEU A 207 -15.45 -5.73 26.25
C LEU A 207 -14.10 -5.01 26.32
N PHE A 208 -13.65 -4.47 25.17
CA PHE A 208 -12.51 -3.57 25.14
C PHE A 208 -12.70 -2.47 24.10
N ILE A 209 -12.04 -1.35 24.34
CA ILE A 209 -11.96 -0.19 23.45
C ILE A 209 -10.49 0.18 23.34
N GLU A 210 -10.00 0.37 22.11
CA GLU A 210 -8.58 0.62 21.84
C GLU A 210 -8.43 1.77 20.84
N PRO A 211 -8.25 3.03 21.31
CA PRO A 211 -7.79 4.11 20.45
C PRO A 211 -6.36 3.87 20.00
N GLN A 212 -6.09 4.22 18.73
CA GLN A 212 -4.82 4.01 18.05
C GLN A 212 -4.43 5.26 17.26
N LEU A 213 -3.14 5.58 17.27
CA LEU A 213 -2.53 6.60 16.43
C LEU A 213 -1.30 5.98 15.75
N GLN A 214 -1.14 6.21 14.45
CA GLN A 214 0.03 5.77 13.69
C GLN A 214 0.52 6.92 12.82
N LEU A 215 1.84 7.07 12.73
CA LEU A 215 2.51 7.97 11.81
C LEU A 215 3.57 7.18 11.05
N SER A 216 3.55 7.26 9.73
CA SER A 216 4.46 6.54 8.85
C SER A 216 5.08 7.50 7.85
N TRP A 217 6.41 7.53 7.79
CA TRP A 217 7.15 8.22 6.74
C TRP A 217 7.81 7.21 5.82
N TYR A 218 7.74 7.46 4.52
CA TYR A 218 8.25 6.57 3.49
C TYR A 218 8.88 7.37 2.37
N TRP A 219 10.05 6.94 1.92
CA TRP A 219 10.78 7.48 0.79
C TRP A 219 10.90 6.43 -0.30
N ILE A 220 10.63 6.84 -1.54
CA ILE A 220 10.67 6.01 -2.73
C ILE A 220 11.71 6.62 -3.68
N LYS A 221 12.67 5.82 -4.12
CA LYS A 221 13.69 6.25 -5.08
C LYS A 221 13.08 6.48 -6.45
N GLY A 222 13.30 7.67 -7.00
CA GLY A 222 13.00 8.01 -8.38
C GLY A 222 13.86 7.21 -9.35
N MET A 223 13.35 7.00 -10.56
CA MET A 223 14.00 6.15 -11.56
C MET A 223 13.72 6.67 -12.96
N ASP A 224 14.71 6.49 -13.83
CA ASP A 224 14.65 6.81 -15.25
C ASP A 224 14.50 5.53 -16.05
N PHE A 225 13.67 5.56 -17.08
CA PHE A 225 13.57 4.47 -18.04
C PHE A 225 13.11 4.98 -19.40
N THR A 226 13.44 4.21 -20.44
CA THR A 226 12.97 4.48 -21.81
C THR A 226 12.08 3.32 -22.24
N THR A 227 10.92 3.61 -22.79
CA THR A 227 10.02 2.60 -23.34
C THR A 227 10.53 2.06 -24.68
N SER A 228 10.02 0.89 -25.11
CA SER A 228 10.47 0.24 -26.35
C SER A 228 10.20 1.07 -27.63
N ASN A 229 9.31 2.07 -27.59
CA ASN A 229 9.05 3.00 -28.67
C ASN A 229 9.78 4.35 -28.50
N GLY A 230 10.76 4.44 -27.56
CA GLY A 230 11.65 5.59 -27.40
C GLY A 230 11.09 6.75 -26.58
N MET A 231 10.06 6.53 -25.74
CA MET A 231 9.59 7.54 -24.80
C MET A 231 10.47 7.53 -23.55
N ASP A 232 11.07 8.65 -23.22
CA ASP A 232 11.87 8.82 -22.00
C ASP A 232 11.00 9.27 -20.84
N VAL A 233 11.16 8.59 -19.70
CA VAL A 233 10.44 8.86 -18.45
C VAL A 233 11.46 9.01 -17.33
N ASP A 234 11.45 10.16 -16.69
CA ASP A 234 12.29 10.52 -15.54
C ASP A 234 11.37 10.80 -14.34
N GLN A 235 11.62 10.15 -13.24
CA GLN A 235 10.82 10.22 -12.01
C GLN A 235 11.69 10.69 -10.85
N ASP A 236 11.34 11.82 -10.25
CA ASP A 236 12.00 12.31 -9.04
C ASP A 236 11.76 11.35 -7.86
N ASP A 237 12.62 11.44 -6.85
CA ASP A 237 12.35 10.80 -5.55
C ASP A 237 11.00 11.27 -4.99
N ALA A 238 10.27 10.38 -4.33
CA ALA A 238 8.99 10.68 -3.73
C ALA A 238 9.01 10.43 -2.22
N HIS A 239 8.18 11.18 -1.50
CA HIS A 239 8.00 11.03 -0.05
C HIS A 239 6.52 10.90 0.26
N ALA A 240 6.19 10.00 1.17
CA ALA A 240 4.86 9.86 1.76
C ALA A 240 4.96 10.05 3.27
N LEU A 241 4.04 10.79 3.86
CA LEU A 241 3.87 10.94 5.30
C LEU A 241 2.41 10.71 5.64
N THR A 242 2.10 9.53 6.13
CA THR A 242 0.73 9.10 6.41
C THR A 242 0.49 9.09 7.91
N GLY A 243 -0.55 9.80 8.37
CA GLY A 243 -1.08 9.71 9.72
C GLY A 243 -2.38 8.90 9.74
N ARG A 244 -2.55 8.04 10.73
CA ARG A 244 -3.78 7.25 10.96
C ARG A 244 -4.25 7.46 12.39
N ALA A 245 -5.55 7.73 12.57
CA ALA A 245 -6.21 7.77 13.87
C ALA A 245 -7.43 6.86 13.84
N GLY A 246 -7.52 5.93 14.77
CA GLY A 246 -8.55 4.91 14.77
C GLY A 246 -9.00 4.46 16.13
N LEU A 247 -10.07 3.68 16.10
CA LEU A 247 -10.67 3.03 17.26
C LEU A 247 -10.98 1.59 16.92
N VAL A 248 -10.57 0.67 17.80
CA VAL A 248 -10.98 -0.72 17.77
C VAL A 248 -11.90 -1.00 18.95
N VAL A 249 -13.00 -1.68 18.71
CA VAL A 249 -13.97 -2.08 19.74
C VAL A 249 -14.27 -3.56 19.54
N GLY A 250 -14.13 -4.35 20.60
CA GLY A 250 -14.35 -5.79 20.50
C GLY A 250 -14.69 -6.42 21.83
N LYS A 251 -14.82 -7.73 21.82
CA LYS A 251 -15.09 -8.51 23.00
C LYS A 251 -14.28 -9.80 23.02
N LYS A 252 -13.61 -10.05 24.12
CA LYS A 252 -12.94 -11.32 24.39
C LYS A 252 -13.92 -12.29 25.05
N TRP A 253 -14.01 -13.50 24.51
CA TRP A 253 -14.69 -14.63 25.09
C TRP A 253 -13.69 -15.72 25.41
N ASP A 254 -13.47 -16.00 26.68
CA ASP A 254 -12.65 -17.13 27.09
C ASP A 254 -13.44 -18.43 26.84
N LEU A 255 -12.86 -19.33 26.08
CA LEU A 255 -13.43 -20.64 25.75
C LEU A 255 -13.03 -21.68 26.80
N ASP A 256 -11.80 -21.55 27.33
CA ASP A 256 -11.25 -22.24 28.48
C ASP A 256 -10.02 -21.48 29.01
N ASP A 257 -9.22 -22.10 29.89
CA ASP A 257 -8.06 -21.47 30.54
C ASP A 257 -6.96 -21.06 29.56
N SER A 258 -6.94 -21.63 28.37
CA SER A 258 -5.88 -21.39 27.36
C SER A 258 -6.38 -20.89 26.02
N ARG A 259 -7.68 -20.93 25.77
CA ARG A 259 -8.27 -20.58 24.47
C ARG A 259 -9.26 -19.43 24.60
N TYR A 260 -9.23 -18.52 23.65
CA TYR A 260 -10.19 -17.43 23.57
C TYR A 260 -10.55 -17.10 22.12
N PHE A 261 -11.70 -16.48 21.94
CA PHE A 261 -12.14 -15.87 20.70
C PHE A 261 -12.41 -14.39 20.92
N GLN A 262 -11.83 -13.54 20.10
CA GLN A 262 -11.88 -12.07 20.24
C GLN A 262 -12.21 -11.39 18.91
N PRO A 263 -13.49 -11.32 18.52
CA PRO A 263 -13.90 -10.49 17.39
C PRO A 263 -13.87 -9.00 17.75
N TYR A 264 -13.66 -8.17 16.71
CA TYR A 264 -13.63 -6.73 16.85
C TYR A 264 -14.12 -6.03 15.58
N LEU A 265 -14.52 -4.78 15.76
CA LEU A 265 -14.74 -3.79 14.72
C LEU A 265 -13.69 -2.71 14.84
N LYS A 266 -13.26 -2.15 13.73
CA LYS A 266 -12.36 -1.00 13.72
C LYS A 266 -12.84 0.07 12.75
N GLY A 267 -12.44 1.31 12.98
CA GLY A 267 -12.72 2.41 12.09
C GLY A 267 -11.93 3.66 12.46
N GLY A 268 -11.77 4.55 11.51
CA GLY A 268 -11.00 5.76 11.71
C GLY A 268 -10.76 6.56 10.44
N VAL A 269 -9.73 7.38 10.50
CA VAL A 269 -9.30 8.22 9.39
C VAL A 269 -7.81 8.04 9.15
N ARG A 270 -7.43 8.14 7.87
CA ARG A 270 -6.04 8.17 7.41
C ARG A 270 -5.84 9.43 6.57
N HIS A 271 -4.75 10.13 6.78
CA HIS A 271 -4.41 11.33 6.02
C HIS A 271 -3.00 11.23 5.47
N GLU A 272 -2.87 11.46 4.15
CA GLU A 272 -1.59 11.60 3.49
C GLU A 272 -1.20 13.07 3.41
N PHE A 273 -0.12 13.44 4.12
CA PHE A 273 0.38 14.82 4.20
C PHE A 273 1.36 15.15 3.09
N MET A 274 2.14 14.14 2.63
CA MET A 274 3.13 14.22 1.57
C MET A 274 2.80 13.12 0.57
N GLY A 275 2.58 13.40 -0.66
CA GLY A 275 2.15 12.35 -1.61
C GLY A 275 2.28 12.88 -3.01
N ASP A 276 3.23 13.79 -3.23
CA ASP A 276 3.50 14.37 -4.54
C ASP A 276 4.82 13.86 -5.10
N GLN A 277 4.82 13.59 -6.40
CA GLN A 277 6.00 13.22 -7.18
C GLN A 277 5.99 13.95 -8.52
N LYS A 278 7.15 14.43 -8.93
CA LYS A 278 7.34 14.97 -10.29
C LYS A 278 7.76 13.84 -11.22
N VAL A 279 7.09 13.80 -12.37
CA VAL A 279 7.38 12.88 -13.47
C VAL A 279 7.60 13.71 -14.72
N THR A 280 8.71 13.50 -15.40
CA THR A 280 9.03 14.14 -16.66
C THR A 280 8.93 13.10 -17.77
N VAL A 281 8.08 13.37 -18.77
CA VAL A 281 7.90 12.49 -19.93
C VAL A 281 8.28 13.25 -21.19
N ASN A 282 9.34 12.80 -21.89
CA ASN A 282 9.89 13.51 -23.06
C ASN A 282 10.13 15.01 -22.80
N GLY A 283 10.66 15.36 -21.62
CA GLY A 283 10.93 16.74 -21.22
C GLY A 283 9.71 17.54 -20.71
N ILE A 284 8.51 16.98 -20.73
CA ILE A 284 7.29 17.64 -20.21
C ILE A 284 7.08 17.17 -18.75
N LYS A 285 6.98 18.14 -17.83
CA LYS A 285 6.86 17.89 -16.40
C LYS A 285 5.41 17.76 -15.96
N PHE A 286 5.15 16.76 -15.14
CA PHE A 286 3.88 16.51 -14.47
C PHE A 286 4.11 16.38 -12.96
N THR A 287 3.07 16.65 -12.17
CA THR A 287 3.09 16.39 -10.72
C THR A 287 1.93 15.47 -10.38
N ASN A 288 2.22 14.28 -9.92
CA ASN A 288 1.23 13.40 -9.32
C ASN A 288 1.03 13.80 -7.86
N ASP A 289 -0.22 13.89 -7.40
CA ASP A 289 -0.57 14.33 -6.05
C ASP A 289 -1.64 13.41 -5.45
N LEU A 290 -1.22 12.58 -4.51
CA LEU A 290 -2.06 11.62 -3.78
C LEU A 290 -2.42 12.09 -2.36
N ARG A 291 -2.11 13.35 -2.00
CA ARG A 291 -2.46 13.92 -0.69
C ARG A 291 -3.96 13.92 -0.48
N GLY A 292 -4.40 13.62 0.73
CA GLY A 292 -5.82 13.63 1.05
C GLY A 292 -6.19 12.79 2.26
N THR A 293 -7.46 12.89 2.64
CA THR A 293 -8.04 12.15 3.76
C THR A 293 -8.89 11.01 3.24
N ARG A 294 -8.81 9.88 3.94
CA ARG A 294 -9.56 8.65 3.69
C ARG A 294 -10.20 8.18 4.99
N GLY A 295 -11.44 7.76 4.93
CA GLY A 295 -12.09 7.05 6.03
C GLY A 295 -11.92 5.55 5.86
N TYR A 296 -11.67 4.82 6.94
CA TYR A 296 -11.61 3.36 6.90
C TYR A 296 -12.49 2.72 7.96
N TYR A 297 -12.95 1.52 7.68
CA TYR A 297 -13.64 0.64 8.63
C TYR A 297 -13.39 -0.82 8.29
N GLY A 298 -13.49 -1.65 9.31
CA GLY A 298 -13.21 -3.06 9.15
C GLY A 298 -13.73 -3.90 10.30
N ALA A 299 -13.55 -5.20 10.15
CA ALA A 299 -13.87 -6.20 11.16
C ALA A 299 -12.82 -7.31 11.12
N GLY A 300 -12.52 -7.86 12.29
CA GLY A 300 -11.58 -8.96 12.37
C GLY A 300 -11.83 -9.81 13.62
N PHE A 301 -10.99 -10.80 13.77
CA PHE A 301 -10.96 -11.63 14.97
C PHE A 301 -9.56 -12.17 15.25
N ASP A 302 -9.32 -12.45 16.53
CA ASP A 302 -8.23 -13.29 17.03
C ASP A 302 -8.81 -14.53 17.68
N LEU A 303 -8.27 -15.70 17.34
CA LEU A 303 -8.62 -16.98 17.93
C LEU A 303 -7.36 -17.67 18.44
N GLN A 304 -7.16 -17.68 19.74
CA GLN A 304 -6.18 -18.56 20.37
C GLN A 304 -6.80 -19.95 20.50
N PHE A 305 -6.36 -20.90 19.69
CA PHE A 305 -6.90 -22.26 19.64
C PHE A 305 -6.05 -23.27 20.42
N ALA A 306 -4.81 -22.87 20.78
CA ALA A 306 -3.92 -23.62 21.67
C ALA A 306 -3.18 -22.64 22.60
N SER A 307 -2.58 -23.11 23.66
CA SER A 307 -1.87 -22.29 24.65
C SER A 307 -0.76 -21.42 24.04
N ASN A 308 -0.21 -21.86 22.91
CA ASN A 308 0.91 -21.20 22.24
C ASN A 308 0.63 -20.89 20.75
N ALA A 309 -0.59 -21.07 20.27
CA ALA A 309 -0.90 -20.84 18.86
C ALA A 309 -2.22 -20.08 18.67
N ARG A 310 -2.19 -19.11 17.76
CA ARG A 310 -3.34 -18.30 17.41
C ARG A 310 -3.43 -18.06 15.92
N ILE A 311 -4.65 -17.91 15.43
CA ILE A 311 -4.96 -17.40 14.11
C ILE A 311 -5.70 -16.07 14.24
N TYR A 312 -5.52 -15.21 13.27
CA TYR A 312 -6.22 -13.95 13.18
C TYR A 312 -6.58 -13.65 11.74
N ALA A 313 -7.66 -12.94 11.55
CA ALA A 313 -8.05 -12.47 10.23
C ALA A 313 -8.76 -11.13 10.34
N GLU A 314 -8.64 -10.33 9.29
CA GLU A 314 -9.21 -9.00 9.22
C GLU A 314 -9.68 -8.68 7.81
N PHE A 315 -10.78 -7.96 7.72
CA PHE A 315 -11.28 -7.27 6.54
C PHE A 315 -11.27 -5.76 6.81
N GLU A 316 -10.77 -4.97 5.87
CA GLU A 316 -10.81 -3.51 5.91
C GLU A 316 -11.28 -2.95 4.57
N ARG A 317 -11.99 -1.84 4.61
CA ARG A 317 -12.32 -1.00 3.48
C ARG A 317 -11.92 0.44 3.78
N GLU A 318 -11.39 1.12 2.78
CA GLU A 318 -10.97 2.51 2.86
C GLU A 318 -11.50 3.31 1.67
N ASP A 319 -12.14 4.44 1.93
CA ASP A 319 -12.72 5.32 0.92
C ASP A 319 -12.16 6.74 1.05
N GLY A 320 -11.69 7.31 -0.06
CA GLY A 320 -11.17 8.67 -0.18
C GLY A 320 -11.21 9.18 -1.61
N GLN A 321 -10.94 10.47 -1.79
CA GLN A 321 -11.05 11.12 -3.10
C GLN A 321 -9.88 10.81 -4.04
N LYS A 322 -8.66 10.70 -3.50
CA LYS A 322 -7.43 10.49 -4.27
C LYS A 322 -6.96 9.05 -4.27
N ALA A 323 -7.31 8.32 -3.22
CA ALA A 323 -6.98 6.92 -3.06
C ALA A 323 -8.10 6.22 -2.29
N SER A 324 -8.35 4.97 -2.62
CA SER A 324 -9.29 4.10 -1.92
C SER A 324 -8.81 2.65 -1.97
N THR A 325 -9.22 1.87 -0.96
CA THR A 325 -9.03 0.41 -0.91
C THR A 325 -10.42 -0.21 -0.76
N PRO A 326 -11.11 -0.52 -1.89
CA PRO A 326 -12.46 -1.05 -1.86
C PRO A 326 -12.63 -2.29 -0.99
N TRP A 327 -11.58 -3.09 -0.88
CA TRP A 327 -11.49 -4.22 0.02
C TRP A 327 -10.04 -4.61 0.28
N SER A 328 -9.76 -5.04 1.50
CA SER A 328 -8.52 -5.68 1.93
C SER A 328 -8.87 -6.84 2.84
N VAL A 329 -8.17 -7.95 2.67
CA VAL A 329 -8.28 -9.14 3.53
C VAL A 329 -6.90 -9.59 3.92
N SER A 330 -6.70 -9.83 5.20
CA SER A 330 -5.50 -10.47 5.71
C SER A 330 -5.84 -11.59 6.69
N ALA A 331 -4.98 -12.59 6.73
CA ALA A 331 -5.06 -13.67 7.72
C ALA A 331 -3.67 -14.14 8.11
N GLY A 332 -3.49 -14.49 9.36
CA GLY A 332 -2.20 -14.91 9.89
C GLY A 332 -2.30 -16.02 10.94
N LEU A 333 -1.15 -16.62 11.13
CA LEU A 333 -0.88 -17.63 12.17
C LEU A 333 0.35 -17.18 12.95
N ARG A 334 0.26 -17.24 14.27
CA ARG A 334 1.38 -17.02 15.18
C ARG A 334 1.53 -18.22 16.12
N VAL A 335 2.76 -18.66 16.31
CA VAL A 335 3.14 -19.72 17.25
C VAL A 335 4.22 -19.18 18.18
N GLU A 336 4.02 -19.33 19.48
CA GLU A 336 4.93 -18.95 20.57
C GLU A 336 5.64 -20.18 21.14
N PHE A 337 6.91 -20.02 21.56
CA PHE A 337 7.72 -21.14 22.10
C PHE A 337 8.80 -20.66 23.07
#